data_429dbd558fb5e0bf3067f53eea04d872
#
_entry.id   429dbd558fb5e0bf3067f53eea04d872
#
_cell.length_a   1.000
_cell.length_b   1.000
_cell.length_c   1.000
_cell.angle_alpha   90.00
_cell.angle_beta   90.00
_cell.angle_gamma   90.00
#
_symmetry.space_group_name_H-M   'P 1'
#
loop_
_entity.id
_entity.type
_entity.pdbx_description
1 polymer ?
#
loop_
_entity_poly.entity_id
_entity_poly.type
_entity_poly.pdbx_seq_one_letter_code
_entity_poly.pdbx_strand_id
1 'polypeptide(L)'
;VLCFNEKDLPRLEELRERGEKNGVEGLRIVSGDELHALESALSPEAVAALYAPTSAIVCPFAMTIALAENAAQNGVEFFMDTPVTAITCRNGLYEITAGGRILQARTVVNAAGLYSDALHNMVCEHKLSIVPRSGEYCLLDKKDGHLVERTVFQLPGKFGKGVLVTPTVHGNLLIGPTAVDRSDKDATNTTADGLAYATAMAERSVPNLPMRDTITSFCGLRAHLEGDADDFIIGESADGFFDAVGIESPGLSSAPAIGQYLAQCIAQKLDATEKLPFVPTRKDIPHLRELPLEQRQALVQENAAYGNIICRCEQISEGEIVDAIHRLPGARSLDGVKRRVRAGMGRCQGGFCAPRVMEILSRELGIAQTELTKSGGDSRLLVGYTKEVQE
;
A
#
# COMPACT_ATOMS: atom_id res chain seq x y z
N VAL A 1 -4.68 -6.84 -20.46
CA VAL A 1 -3.26 -6.97 -20.86
C VAL A 1 -3.18 -6.80 -22.35
N LEU A 2 -2.45 -5.77 -22.83
CA LEU A 2 -2.40 -5.38 -24.23
C LEU A 2 -1.31 -6.13 -25.00
N CYS A 3 -1.62 -6.49 -26.25
CA CYS A 3 -0.71 -7.03 -27.23
C CYS A 3 -0.57 -6.06 -28.40
N PHE A 4 0.68 -5.77 -28.81
CA PHE A 4 1.01 -4.84 -29.89
C PHE A 4 1.56 -5.52 -31.14
N ASN A 5 1.66 -6.85 -31.14
CA ASN A 5 2.21 -7.59 -32.27
C ASN A 5 1.46 -8.92 -32.41
N GLU A 6 0.99 -9.22 -33.59
CA GLU A 6 0.29 -10.49 -33.87
C GLU A 6 1.14 -11.73 -33.54
N LYS A 7 2.46 -11.63 -33.63
CA LYS A 7 3.38 -12.72 -33.23
C LYS A 7 3.33 -13.06 -31.74
N ASP A 8 2.87 -12.12 -30.90
CA ASP A 8 2.76 -12.27 -29.45
C ASP A 8 1.36 -12.75 -28.99
N LEU A 9 0.41 -12.95 -29.92
CA LEU A 9 -0.92 -13.49 -29.59
C LEU A 9 -0.88 -14.84 -28.84
N PRO A 10 0.01 -15.79 -29.17
CA PRO A 10 0.12 -17.02 -28.39
C PRO A 10 0.41 -16.78 -26.90
N ARG A 11 1.14 -15.73 -26.57
CA ARG A 11 1.45 -15.37 -25.18
C ARG A 11 0.21 -14.86 -24.43
N LEU A 12 -0.74 -14.19 -25.11
CA LEU A 12 -2.04 -13.86 -24.50
C LEU A 12 -2.85 -15.13 -24.20
N GLU A 13 -2.80 -16.09 -25.11
CA GLU A 13 -3.49 -17.38 -24.92
C GLU A 13 -2.92 -18.15 -23.74
N GLU A 14 -1.60 -18.24 -23.61
CA GLU A 14 -0.92 -18.83 -22.46
C GLU A 14 -1.33 -18.17 -21.13
N LEU A 15 -1.46 -16.83 -21.14
CA LEU A 15 -1.93 -16.09 -19.95
C LEU A 15 -3.40 -16.37 -19.64
N ARG A 16 -4.26 -16.49 -20.67
CA ARG A 16 -5.66 -16.86 -20.52
C ARG A 16 -5.80 -18.22 -19.90
N GLU A 17 -5.13 -19.23 -20.48
CA GLU A 17 -5.16 -20.61 -19.96
C GLU A 17 -4.66 -20.71 -18.51
N ARG A 18 -3.59 -19.98 -18.18
CA ARG A 18 -3.06 -19.92 -16.80
C ARG A 18 -4.07 -19.30 -15.85
N GLY A 19 -4.71 -18.21 -16.27
CA GLY A 19 -5.73 -17.54 -15.49
C GLY A 19 -6.94 -18.44 -15.23
N GLU A 20 -7.41 -19.18 -16.24
CA GLU A 20 -8.51 -20.16 -16.11
C GLU A 20 -8.14 -21.31 -15.14
N LYS A 21 -6.91 -21.85 -15.24
CA LYS A 21 -6.40 -22.84 -14.28
C LYS A 21 -6.37 -22.32 -12.84
N ASN A 22 -6.15 -21.01 -12.68
CA ASN A 22 -6.16 -20.32 -11.38
C ASN A 22 -7.57 -19.91 -10.92
N GLY A 23 -8.62 -20.28 -11.68
CA GLY A 23 -10.01 -20.00 -11.33
C GLY A 23 -10.47 -18.56 -11.62
N VAL A 24 -9.79 -17.82 -12.48
CA VAL A 24 -10.22 -16.48 -12.90
C VAL A 24 -11.36 -16.62 -13.92
N GLU A 25 -12.53 -16.13 -13.55
CA GLU A 25 -13.74 -16.25 -14.36
C GLU A 25 -13.83 -15.20 -15.47
N GLY A 26 -14.41 -15.60 -16.62
CA GLY A 26 -14.78 -14.68 -17.71
C GLY A 26 -13.61 -14.13 -18.51
N LEU A 27 -12.42 -14.72 -18.41
CA LEU A 27 -11.25 -14.32 -19.22
C LEU A 27 -11.55 -14.53 -20.71
N ARG A 28 -11.23 -13.51 -21.51
CA ARG A 28 -11.36 -13.60 -22.97
C ARG A 28 -10.35 -12.71 -23.69
N ILE A 29 -9.95 -13.11 -24.87
CA ILE A 29 -9.15 -12.29 -25.76
C ILE A 29 -10.10 -11.45 -26.59
N VAL A 30 -9.86 -10.14 -26.63
CA VAL A 30 -10.60 -9.15 -27.39
C VAL A 30 -9.69 -8.47 -28.40
N SER A 31 -10.21 -8.10 -29.57
CA SER A 31 -9.43 -7.47 -30.64
C SER A 31 -10.29 -6.53 -31.48
N GLY A 32 -9.65 -5.74 -32.34
CA GLY A 32 -10.34 -4.85 -33.26
C GLY A 32 -11.30 -3.87 -32.59
N ASP A 33 -12.49 -3.70 -33.17
CA ASP A 33 -13.50 -2.73 -32.73
C ASP A 33 -13.98 -3.02 -31.29
N GLU A 34 -14.05 -4.29 -30.87
CA GLU A 34 -14.44 -4.65 -29.50
C GLU A 34 -13.43 -4.13 -28.47
N LEU A 35 -12.13 -4.23 -28.77
CA LEU A 35 -11.08 -3.74 -27.88
C LEU A 35 -11.23 -2.23 -27.64
N HIS A 36 -11.41 -1.45 -28.72
CA HIS A 36 -11.55 0.00 -28.61
C HIS A 36 -12.91 0.46 -28.10
N ALA A 37 -13.95 -0.36 -28.24
CA ALA A 37 -15.25 -0.12 -27.61
C ALA A 37 -15.19 -0.33 -26.08
N LEU A 38 -14.39 -1.28 -25.60
CA LEU A 38 -14.16 -1.52 -24.18
C LEU A 38 -13.32 -0.41 -23.53
N GLU A 39 -12.32 0.10 -24.26
CA GLU A 39 -11.42 1.13 -23.74
C GLU A 39 -10.96 2.03 -24.90
N SER A 40 -11.64 3.16 -25.05
CA SER A 40 -11.45 4.07 -26.19
C SER A 40 -10.13 4.84 -26.19
N ALA A 41 -9.47 4.93 -25.03
CA ALA A 41 -8.20 5.65 -24.87
C ALA A 41 -6.97 4.84 -25.31
N LEU A 42 -7.14 3.57 -25.69
CA LEU A 42 -6.03 2.71 -26.07
C LEU A 42 -5.34 3.19 -27.37
N SER A 43 -4.05 2.91 -27.42
CA SER A 43 -3.28 3.09 -28.65
C SER A 43 -3.90 2.32 -29.82
N PRO A 44 -4.03 2.94 -31.01
CA PRO A 44 -4.51 2.24 -32.21
C PRO A 44 -3.56 1.12 -32.68
N GLU A 45 -2.33 1.08 -32.16
CA GLU A 45 -1.37 0.01 -32.43
C GLU A 45 -1.65 -1.27 -31.62
N ALA A 46 -2.57 -1.24 -30.65
CA ALA A 46 -2.95 -2.41 -29.90
C ALA A 46 -3.81 -3.35 -30.76
N VAL A 47 -3.28 -4.54 -31.06
CA VAL A 47 -3.94 -5.52 -31.95
C VAL A 47 -4.94 -6.42 -31.20
N ALA A 48 -4.67 -6.70 -29.92
CA ALA A 48 -5.55 -7.50 -29.07
C ALA A 48 -5.26 -7.23 -27.58
N ALA A 49 -6.14 -7.73 -26.71
CA ALA A 49 -5.91 -7.75 -25.26
C ALA A 49 -6.53 -8.98 -24.60
N LEU A 50 -5.93 -9.44 -23.51
CA LEU A 50 -6.58 -10.31 -22.55
C LEU A 50 -7.41 -9.46 -21.60
N TYR A 51 -8.72 -9.63 -21.63
CA TYR A 51 -9.68 -8.96 -20.77
C TYR A 51 -10.07 -9.82 -19.58
N ALA A 52 -9.96 -9.26 -18.38
CA ALA A 52 -10.30 -9.90 -17.10
C ALA A 52 -11.43 -9.10 -16.42
N PRO A 53 -12.71 -9.43 -16.64
CA PRO A 53 -13.85 -8.63 -16.19
C PRO A 53 -14.03 -8.63 -14.67
N THR A 54 -13.51 -9.62 -13.96
CA THR A 54 -13.60 -9.75 -12.51
C THR A 54 -12.47 -9.01 -11.77
N SER A 55 -11.54 -8.40 -12.51
CA SER A 55 -10.47 -7.59 -11.92
C SER A 55 -11.02 -6.35 -11.23
N ALA A 56 -10.38 -5.96 -10.14
CA ALA A 56 -10.77 -4.79 -9.34
C ALA A 56 -9.54 -4.01 -8.87
N ILE A 57 -9.78 -2.80 -8.39
CA ILE A 57 -8.77 -1.95 -7.73
C ILE A 57 -9.16 -1.76 -6.27
N VAL A 58 -8.15 -1.59 -5.42
CA VAL A 58 -8.34 -1.35 -3.98
C VAL A 58 -7.37 -0.25 -3.51
N CYS A 59 -7.78 0.51 -2.50
CA CYS A 59 -6.85 1.41 -1.82
C CYS A 59 -5.92 0.61 -0.89
N PRO A 60 -4.60 0.53 -1.15
CA PRO A 60 -3.68 -0.26 -0.35
C PRO A 60 -3.60 0.23 1.11
N PHE A 61 -3.69 1.54 1.33
CA PHE A 61 -3.68 2.11 2.68
C PHE A 61 -4.92 1.71 3.47
N ALA A 62 -6.11 1.88 2.87
CA ALA A 62 -7.37 1.56 3.55
C ALA A 62 -7.46 0.06 3.90
N MET A 63 -7.04 -0.82 2.98
CA MET A 63 -7.03 -2.27 3.22
C MET A 63 -6.10 -2.64 4.38
N THR A 64 -4.86 -2.15 4.36
CA THR A 64 -3.86 -2.45 5.41
C THR A 64 -4.30 -1.92 6.78
N ILE A 65 -4.80 -0.68 6.82
CA ILE A 65 -5.27 -0.05 8.06
C ILE A 65 -6.50 -0.78 8.60
N ALA A 66 -7.44 -1.17 7.73
CA ALA A 66 -8.63 -1.90 8.13
C ALA A 66 -8.30 -3.25 8.79
N LEU A 67 -7.34 -3.99 8.22
CA LEU A 67 -6.87 -5.25 8.81
C LEU A 67 -6.20 -5.02 10.17
N ALA A 68 -5.36 -3.98 10.30
CA ALA A 68 -4.72 -3.63 11.56
C ALA A 68 -5.74 -3.19 12.64
N GLU A 69 -6.72 -2.35 12.29
CA GLU A 69 -7.78 -1.93 13.20
C GLU A 69 -8.65 -3.12 13.66
N ASN A 70 -8.99 -4.03 12.75
CA ASN A 70 -9.73 -5.24 13.11
C ASN A 70 -8.91 -6.16 14.04
N ALA A 71 -7.62 -6.33 13.75
CA ALA A 71 -6.72 -7.08 14.63
C ALA A 71 -6.64 -6.45 16.03
N ALA A 72 -6.52 -5.12 16.14
CA ALA A 72 -6.50 -4.41 17.41
C ALA A 72 -7.80 -4.60 18.22
N GLN A 73 -8.96 -4.53 17.55
CA GLN A 73 -10.26 -4.80 18.21
C GLN A 73 -10.34 -6.22 18.78
N ASN A 74 -9.61 -7.15 18.19
CA ASN A 74 -9.51 -8.53 18.66
C ASN A 74 -8.33 -8.77 19.61
N GLY A 75 -7.69 -7.71 20.12
CA GLY A 75 -6.69 -7.75 21.18
C GLY A 75 -5.26 -7.95 20.73
N VAL A 76 -4.96 -7.68 19.45
CA VAL A 76 -3.57 -7.58 18.98
C VAL A 76 -2.98 -6.27 19.47
N GLU A 77 -1.81 -6.33 20.11
CA GLU A 77 -1.06 -5.16 20.56
C GLU A 77 -0.07 -4.72 19.48
N PHE A 78 -0.02 -3.40 19.24
CA PHE A 78 0.89 -2.78 18.28
C PHE A 78 1.97 -1.98 19.01
N PHE A 79 3.23 -2.37 18.83
CA PHE A 79 4.39 -1.65 19.32
C PHE A 79 5.01 -0.84 18.18
N MET A 80 4.62 0.43 18.09
CA MET A 80 5.16 1.35 17.08
C MET A 80 6.56 1.82 17.49
N ASP A 81 7.36 2.24 16.51
CA ASP A 81 8.74 2.72 16.72
C ASP A 81 9.61 1.72 17.54
N THR A 82 9.36 0.42 17.34
CA THR A 82 9.95 -0.65 18.13
C THR A 82 10.68 -1.64 17.21
N PRO A 83 11.85 -1.26 16.65
CA PRO A 83 12.60 -2.12 15.74
C PRO A 83 13.09 -3.37 16.46
N VAL A 84 12.91 -4.53 15.82
CA VAL A 84 13.49 -5.80 16.27
C VAL A 84 14.95 -5.83 15.90
N THR A 85 15.83 -6.01 16.89
CA THR A 85 17.29 -5.99 16.71
C THR A 85 17.94 -7.35 16.93
N ALA A 86 17.26 -8.27 17.64
CA ALA A 86 17.74 -9.65 17.81
C ALA A 86 16.57 -10.60 18.06
N ILE A 87 16.71 -11.83 17.56
CA ILE A 87 15.82 -12.94 17.84
C ILE A 87 16.68 -14.15 18.17
N THR A 88 16.42 -14.77 19.34
CA THR A 88 17.10 -16.01 19.77
C THR A 88 16.08 -17.00 20.31
N CYS A 89 16.29 -18.30 20.06
CA CYS A 89 15.44 -19.35 20.65
C CYS A 89 16.17 -20.01 21.83
N ARG A 90 15.52 -20.10 22.97
CA ARG A 90 16.04 -20.78 24.19
C ARG A 90 14.94 -21.62 24.81
N ASN A 91 15.19 -22.91 25.00
CA ASN A 91 14.25 -23.83 25.62
C ASN A 91 12.84 -23.83 24.98
N GLY A 92 12.76 -23.68 23.65
CA GLY A 92 11.48 -23.66 22.92
C GLY A 92 10.71 -22.33 23.01
N LEU A 93 11.33 -21.26 23.58
CA LEU A 93 10.78 -19.90 23.57
C LEU A 93 11.70 -18.96 22.79
N TYR A 94 11.09 -18.08 22.02
CA TYR A 94 11.77 -17.01 21.34
C TYR A 94 11.91 -15.80 22.25
N GLU A 95 13.12 -15.29 22.38
CA GLU A 95 13.42 -14.01 23.00
C GLU A 95 13.69 -13.00 21.88
N ILE A 96 12.85 -11.95 21.84
CA ILE A 96 12.88 -10.92 20.80
C ILE A 96 13.29 -9.62 21.46
N THR A 97 14.47 -9.10 21.08
CA THR A 97 14.91 -7.77 21.50
C THR A 97 14.33 -6.73 20.57
N ALA A 98 13.50 -5.84 21.10
CA ALA A 98 12.80 -4.83 20.31
C ALA A 98 12.60 -3.53 21.11
N GLY A 99 13.06 -2.39 20.57
CA GLY A 99 12.93 -1.08 21.24
C GLY A 99 13.46 -1.03 22.67
N GLY A 100 14.58 -1.73 22.94
CA GLY A 100 15.17 -1.83 24.29
C GLY A 100 14.43 -2.75 25.27
N ARG A 101 13.44 -3.51 24.82
CA ARG A 101 12.69 -4.50 25.59
C ARG A 101 13.02 -5.91 25.14
N ILE A 102 12.77 -6.89 25.98
CA ILE A 102 12.81 -8.31 25.62
C ILE A 102 11.37 -8.83 25.72
N LEU A 103 10.86 -9.32 24.59
CA LEU A 103 9.58 -9.98 24.49
C LEU A 103 9.81 -11.49 24.39
N GLN A 104 8.95 -12.29 25.00
CA GLN A 104 8.98 -13.75 24.87
C GLN A 104 7.76 -14.25 24.13
N ALA A 105 7.99 -15.17 23.18
CA ALA A 105 6.93 -15.75 22.36
C ALA A 105 7.17 -17.25 22.12
N ARG A 106 6.08 -18.02 22.02
CA ARG A 106 6.13 -19.44 21.61
C ARG A 106 6.37 -19.60 20.12
N THR A 107 5.86 -18.64 19.33
CA THR A 107 6.04 -18.59 17.88
C THR A 107 6.32 -17.18 17.43
N VAL A 108 7.01 -17.02 16.30
CA VAL A 108 7.31 -15.75 15.66
C VAL A 108 6.88 -15.83 14.19
N VAL A 109 6.27 -14.77 13.67
CA VAL A 109 6.04 -14.59 12.23
C VAL A 109 6.89 -13.44 11.76
N ASN A 110 7.82 -13.73 10.86
CA ASN A 110 8.62 -12.73 10.17
C ASN A 110 7.89 -12.24 8.92
N ALA A 111 7.32 -11.05 8.99
CA ALA A 111 6.68 -10.37 7.87
C ALA A 111 7.29 -8.96 7.66
N ALA A 112 8.62 -8.86 7.80
CA ALA A 112 9.35 -7.59 7.87
C ALA A 112 9.67 -6.97 6.49
N GLY A 113 9.07 -7.47 5.40
CA GLY A 113 9.21 -6.91 4.06
C GLY A 113 10.68 -6.83 3.61
N LEU A 114 11.18 -5.63 3.33
CA LEU A 114 12.57 -5.41 2.90
C LEU A 114 13.65 -5.91 3.89
N TYR A 115 13.28 -6.04 5.16
CA TYR A 115 14.21 -6.48 6.21
C TYR A 115 13.92 -7.91 6.68
N SER A 116 13.06 -8.65 5.96
CA SER A 116 12.70 -10.02 6.32
C SER A 116 13.89 -10.99 6.22
N ASP A 117 14.82 -10.75 5.31
CA ASP A 117 16.09 -11.48 5.24
C ASP A 117 16.94 -11.31 6.51
N ALA A 118 17.01 -10.11 7.04
CA ALA A 118 17.79 -9.82 8.26
C ALA A 118 17.23 -10.60 9.46
N LEU A 119 15.90 -10.63 9.62
CA LEU A 119 15.26 -11.36 10.72
C LEU A 119 15.35 -12.87 10.51
N HIS A 120 15.13 -13.38 9.30
CA HIS A 120 15.34 -14.78 8.94
C HIS A 120 16.76 -15.23 9.30
N ASN A 121 17.75 -14.41 8.91
CA ASN A 121 19.16 -14.71 9.10
C ASN A 121 19.63 -14.71 10.57
N MET A 122 18.83 -14.17 11.51
CA MET A 122 19.08 -14.28 12.94
C MET A 122 18.77 -15.68 13.48
N VAL A 123 17.83 -16.39 12.86
CA VAL A 123 17.26 -17.65 13.38
C VAL A 123 17.65 -18.86 12.55
N CYS A 124 17.60 -18.75 11.23
CA CYS A 124 17.78 -19.86 10.30
C CYS A 124 19.23 -20.06 9.87
N GLU A 125 19.63 -21.31 9.61
CA GLU A 125 20.99 -21.63 9.11
C GLU A 125 21.17 -21.22 7.65
N HIS A 126 20.17 -21.55 6.81
CA HIS A 126 20.13 -21.07 5.42
C HIS A 126 19.94 -19.57 5.40
N LYS A 127 20.76 -18.86 4.62
CA LYS A 127 20.73 -17.39 4.59
C LYS A 127 20.00 -16.90 3.35
N LEU A 128 19.19 -15.87 3.53
CA LEU A 128 18.47 -15.20 2.48
C LEU A 128 19.02 -13.79 2.25
N SER A 129 18.77 -13.24 1.06
CA SER A 129 19.11 -11.88 0.70
C SER A 129 17.93 -11.24 -0.03
N ILE A 130 17.55 -10.04 0.40
CA ILE A 130 16.51 -9.23 -0.24
C ILE A 130 17.17 -8.06 -0.97
N VAL A 131 16.93 -8.01 -2.29
CA VAL A 131 17.29 -6.87 -3.14
C VAL A 131 16.10 -5.93 -3.25
N PRO A 132 16.20 -4.67 -2.81
CA PRO A 132 15.11 -3.72 -2.96
C PRO A 132 14.90 -3.39 -4.44
N ARG A 133 13.70 -3.67 -4.97
CA ARG A 133 13.32 -3.36 -6.34
C ARG A 133 12.40 -2.16 -6.38
N SER A 134 12.91 -1.01 -6.85
CA SER A 134 12.18 0.24 -6.90
C SER A 134 11.09 0.21 -7.97
N GLY A 135 9.94 0.78 -7.62
CA GLY A 135 8.84 1.08 -8.53
C GLY A 135 8.44 2.54 -8.41
N GLU A 136 8.76 3.32 -9.41
CA GLU A 136 8.47 4.75 -9.46
C GLU A 136 7.14 5.00 -10.16
N TYR A 137 6.38 5.98 -9.66
CA TYR A 137 5.03 6.31 -10.12
C TYR A 137 4.85 7.81 -10.31
N CYS A 138 4.02 8.17 -11.28
CA CYS A 138 3.38 9.48 -11.40
C CYS A 138 1.90 9.36 -11.03
N LEU A 139 1.40 10.24 -10.18
CA LEU A 139 -0.01 10.37 -9.85
C LEU A 139 -0.56 11.64 -10.48
N LEU A 140 -1.54 11.51 -11.38
CA LEU A 140 -2.20 12.63 -12.04
C LEU A 140 -3.42 13.10 -11.26
N ASP A 141 -3.85 14.32 -11.54
CA ASP A 141 -5.02 14.95 -10.93
C ASP A 141 -6.31 14.13 -11.24
N LYS A 142 -7.33 14.29 -10.39
CA LYS A 142 -8.64 13.63 -10.53
C LYS A 142 -9.38 13.99 -11.82
N LYS A 143 -9.09 15.16 -12.40
CA LYS A 143 -9.70 15.54 -13.69
C LYS A 143 -9.34 14.57 -14.83
N ASP A 144 -8.23 13.85 -14.70
CA ASP A 144 -7.71 12.91 -15.70
C ASP A 144 -8.01 11.44 -15.33
N GLY A 145 -8.61 11.19 -14.16
CA GLY A 145 -8.88 9.84 -13.66
C GLY A 145 -9.86 9.02 -14.49
N HIS A 146 -10.62 9.68 -15.36
CA HIS A 146 -11.61 9.06 -16.27
C HIS A 146 -11.03 8.71 -17.65
N LEU A 147 -9.74 9.01 -17.91
CA LEU A 147 -9.08 8.73 -19.20
C LEU A 147 -9.09 7.25 -19.54
N VAL A 148 -9.00 6.39 -18.56
CA VAL A 148 -9.19 4.95 -18.70
C VAL A 148 -10.19 4.46 -17.65
N GLU A 149 -11.05 3.53 -18.03
CA GLU A 149 -11.99 2.89 -17.11
C GLU A 149 -11.39 1.66 -16.42
N ARG A 150 -10.36 1.10 -17.03
CA ARG A 150 -9.71 -0.15 -16.62
C ARG A 150 -8.21 0.02 -16.43
N THR A 151 -7.61 -0.80 -15.57
CA THR A 151 -6.16 -0.91 -15.52
C THR A 151 -5.65 -1.54 -16.81
N VAL A 152 -4.80 -0.84 -17.53
CA VAL A 152 -4.21 -1.30 -18.78
C VAL A 152 -2.70 -1.38 -18.68
N PHE A 153 -2.11 -2.43 -19.26
CA PHE A 153 -0.66 -2.64 -19.32
C PHE A 153 -0.31 -3.62 -20.44
N GLN A 154 0.94 -3.63 -20.84
CA GLN A 154 1.45 -4.47 -21.91
C GLN A 154 1.72 -5.91 -21.43
N LEU A 155 1.88 -6.83 -22.35
CA LEU A 155 2.37 -8.17 -22.05
C LEU A 155 3.62 -8.13 -21.17
N PRO A 156 3.73 -9.01 -20.15
CA PRO A 156 4.91 -9.06 -19.29
C PRO A 156 6.20 -9.22 -20.08
N GLY A 157 7.20 -8.41 -19.75
CA GLY A 157 8.54 -8.48 -20.30
C GLY A 157 9.53 -9.09 -19.32
N LYS A 158 10.83 -8.91 -19.59
CA LYS A 158 11.93 -9.40 -18.75
C LYS A 158 11.83 -8.92 -17.28
N PHE A 159 11.24 -7.76 -17.04
CA PHE A 159 11.11 -7.15 -15.70
C PHE A 159 9.67 -7.22 -15.14
N GLY A 160 8.89 -8.20 -15.54
CA GLY A 160 7.52 -8.44 -15.07
C GLY A 160 6.46 -7.70 -15.87
N LYS A 161 5.39 -7.24 -15.21
CA LYS A 161 4.15 -6.75 -15.84
C LYS A 161 4.29 -5.46 -16.65
N GLY A 162 5.43 -4.77 -16.59
CA GLY A 162 5.62 -3.48 -17.26
C GLY A 162 4.89 -2.32 -16.53
N VAL A 163 4.75 -1.20 -17.24
CA VAL A 163 4.13 0.02 -16.72
C VAL A 163 2.62 -0.03 -16.94
N LEU A 164 1.88 0.27 -15.88
CA LEU A 164 0.42 0.30 -15.86
C LEU A 164 -0.08 1.75 -16.00
N VAL A 165 -1.23 1.91 -16.66
CA VAL A 165 -2.10 3.09 -16.56
C VAL A 165 -3.34 2.64 -15.82
N THR A 166 -3.56 3.18 -14.61
CA THR A 166 -4.55 2.63 -13.66
C THR A 166 -5.42 3.75 -13.09
N PRO A 167 -6.75 3.69 -13.22
CA PRO A 167 -7.61 4.54 -12.44
C PRO A 167 -7.51 4.15 -10.97
N THR A 168 -7.60 5.12 -10.06
CA THR A 168 -7.60 4.86 -8.63
C THR A 168 -9.02 4.90 -8.05
N VAL A 169 -9.27 4.22 -6.94
CA VAL A 169 -10.57 4.24 -6.24
C VAL A 169 -10.99 5.66 -5.80
N HIS A 170 -10.08 6.61 -5.81
CA HIS A 170 -10.33 8.00 -5.42
C HIS A 170 -10.40 8.96 -6.61
N GLY A 171 -10.39 8.43 -7.83
CA GLY A 171 -10.59 9.21 -9.07
C GLY A 171 -9.32 9.84 -9.64
N ASN A 172 -8.13 9.50 -9.18
CA ASN A 172 -6.87 9.89 -9.80
C ASN A 172 -6.46 8.88 -10.89
N LEU A 173 -5.52 9.26 -11.75
CA LEU A 173 -4.84 8.34 -12.66
C LEU A 173 -3.42 8.07 -12.18
N LEU A 174 -3.04 6.80 -12.11
CA LEU A 174 -1.73 6.35 -11.66
C LEU A 174 -0.95 5.73 -12.82
N ILE A 175 0.28 6.19 -13.03
CA ILE A 175 1.19 5.72 -14.09
C ILE A 175 2.42 5.14 -13.42
N GLY A 176 2.77 3.92 -13.75
CA GLY A 176 3.86 3.15 -13.14
C GLY A 176 3.44 1.70 -12.90
N PRO A 177 4.30 0.92 -12.25
CA PRO A 177 5.63 1.25 -11.74
C PRO A 177 6.75 1.03 -12.78
N THR A 178 7.93 1.54 -12.44
CA THR A 178 9.19 1.01 -12.96
C THR A 178 9.59 -0.28 -12.21
N ALA A 179 10.68 -0.93 -12.63
CA ALA A 179 11.25 -2.08 -11.94
C ALA A 179 12.78 -2.03 -12.05
N VAL A 180 13.43 -1.42 -11.05
CA VAL A 180 14.89 -1.23 -11.02
C VAL A 180 15.44 -1.68 -9.67
N ASP A 181 16.41 -2.58 -9.68
CA ASP A 181 17.06 -3.06 -8.46
C ASP A 181 17.95 -1.96 -7.87
N ARG A 182 17.93 -1.85 -6.55
CA ARG A 182 18.68 -0.87 -5.75
C ARG A 182 19.58 -1.60 -4.76
N SER A 183 20.64 -0.94 -4.34
CA SER A 183 21.51 -1.46 -3.27
C SER A 183 21.08 -1.02 -1.87
N ASP A 184 20.32 0.07 -1.78
CA ASP A 184 19.91 0.68 -0.52
C ASP A 184 18.41 0.40 -0.28
N LYS A 185 18.09 -0.20 0.86
CA LYS A 185 16.73 -0.53 1.31
C LYS A 185 15.90 0.70 1.70
N ASP A 186 16.51 1.87 1.79
CA ASP A 186 15.85 3.15 2.12
C ASP A 186 15.73 4.10 0.92
N ALA A 187 16.22 3.71 -0.27
CA ALA A 187 16.24 4.53 -1.49
C ALA A 187 14.84 4.69 -2.10
N THR A 188 13.96 5.45 -1.44
CA THR A 188 12.58 5.75 -1.90
C THR A 188 12.46 7.01 -2.76
N ASN A 189 13.57 7.54 -3.26
CA ASN A 189 13.59 8.68 -4.18
C ASN A 189 13.16 8.26 -5.59
N THR A 190 12.48 9.16 -6.30
CA THR A 190 12.24 9.05 -7.74
C THR A 190 13.43 9.61 -8.51
N THR A 191 13.58 9.16 -9.77
CA THR A 191 14.63 9.60 -10.68
C THR A 191 14.03 10.17 -11.96
N ALA A 192 14.70 11.12 -12.60
CA ALA A 192 14.24 11.68 -13.88
C ALA A 192 14.12 10.58 -14.95
N ASP A 193 15.11 9.69 -15.03
CA ASP A 193 15.13 8.60 -16.00
C ASP A 193 14.01 7.58 -15.74
N GLY A 194 13.76 7.23 -14.48
CA GLY A 194 12.68 6.31 -14.11
C GLY A 194 11.30 6.86 -14.46
N LEU A 195 11.05 8.13 -14.15
CA LEU A 195 9.77 8.78 -14.48
C LEU A 195 9.61 8.96 -15.99
N ALA A 196 10.69 9.31 -16.74
CA ALA A 196 10.67 9.38 -18.18
C ALA A 196 10.38 8.02 -18.83
N TYR A 197 11.02 6.95 -18.33
CA TYR A 197 10.74 5.58 -18.77
C TYR A 197 9.28 5.18 -18.52
N ALA A 198 8.77 5.43 -17.30
CA ALA A 198 7.38 5.12 -16.95
C ALA A 198 6.40 5.84 -17.89
N THR A 199 6.63 7.12 -18.16
CA THR A 199 5.83 7.91 -19.11
C THR A 199 5.85 7.32 -20.50
N ALA A 200 7.04 7.10 -21.08
CA ALA A 200 7.17 6.57 -22.42
C ALA A 200 6.51 5.20 -22.61
N MET A 201 6.63 4.32 -21.62
CA MET A 201 5.99 3.00 -21.65
C MET A 201 4.47 3.08 -21.48
N ALA A 202 3.97 4.01 -20.67
CA ALA A 202 2.53 4.23 -20.50
C ALA A 202 1.90 4.80 -21.79
N GLU A 203 2.57 5.73 -22.47
CA GLU A 203 2.10 6.33 -23.73
C GLU A 203 2.01 5.33 -24.88
N ARG A 204 2.74 4.23 -24.82
CA ARG A 204 2.53 3.12 -25.78
C ARG A 204 1.16 2.47 -25.59
N SER A 205 0.65 2.40 -24.35
CA SER A 205 -0.67 1.82 -24.05
C SER A 205 -1.79 2.84 -24.25
N VAL A 206 -1.57 4.07 -23.78
CA VAL A 206 -2.52 5.19 -23.83
C VAL A 206 -1.79 6.43 -24.33
N PRO A 207 -1.91 6.80 -25.60
CA PRO A 207 -1.24 7.96 -26.17
C PRO A 207 -1.72 9.29 -25.58
N ASN A 208 -0.86 10.31 -25.63
CA ASN A 208 -1.18 11.69 -25.25
C ASN A 208 -1.61 11.84 -23.77
N LEU A 209 -0.99 11.09 -22.87
CA LEU A 209 -1.22 11.23 -21.44
C LEU A 209 -0.92 12.68 -20.98
N PRO A 210 -1.79 13.31 -20.18
CA PRO A 210 -1.61 14.70 -19.73
C PRO A 210 -0.59 14.80 -18.58
N MET A 211 0.67 14.45 -18.83
CA MET A 211 1.73 14.35 -17.81
C MET A 211 2.00 15.66 -17.07
N ARG A 212 1.65 16.83 -17.66
CA ARG A 212 1.69 18.15 -17.02
C ARG A 212 0.77 18.26 -15.81
N ASP A 213 -0.22 17.38 -15.70
CA ASP A 213 -1.22 17.35 -14.63
C ASP A 213 -0.80 16.38 -13.50
N THR A 214 0.46 15.94 -13.50
CA THR A 214 1.05 15.17 -12.40
C THR A 214 1.05 16.03 -11.13
N ILE A 215 0.37 15.56 -10.09
CA ILE A 215 0.30 16.23 -8.79
C ILE A 215 1.39 15.78 -7.82
N THR A 216 1.91 14.57 -8.01
CA THR A 216 3.04 14.04 -7.23
C THR A 216 3.67 12.84 -7.94
N SER A 217 4.92 12.57 -7.61
CA SER A 217 5.61 11.30 -7.90
C SER A 217 6.07 10.65 -6.61
N PHE A 218 6.20 9.34 -6.62
CA PHE A 218 6.69 8.58 -5.47
C PHE A 218 7.34 7.27 -5.93
N CYS A 219 8.14 6.69 -5.04
CA CYS A 219 8.76 5.39 -5.25
C CYS A 219 8.42 4.46 -4.08
N GLY A 220 8.10 3.21 -4.39
CA GLY A 220 8.01 2.12 -3.43
C GLY A 220 9.08 1.07 -3.71
N LEU A 221 9.56 0.40 -2.66
CA LEU A 221 10.55 -0.67 -2.76
C LEU A 221 9.88 -2.01 -2.53
N ARG A 222 10.08 -2.95 -3.46
CA ARG A 222 9.61 -4.34 -3.33
C ARG A 222 10.71 -5.18 -2.72
N ALA A 223 10.32 -6.13 -1.89
CA ALA A 223 11.22 -7.08 -1.24
C ALA A 223 11.54 -8.25 -2.18
N HIS A 224 12.34 -8.01 -3.24
CA HIS A 224 12.70 -9.04 -4.21
C HIS A 224 13.72 -10.01 -3.61
N LEU A 225 13.41 -11.31 -3.61
CA LEU A 225 14.31 -12.34 -3.13
C LEU A 225 15.42 -12.57 -4.15
N GLU A 226 16.68 -12.51 -3.71
CA GLU A 226 17.84 -12.76 -4.58
C GLU A 226 18.01 -14.25 -4.84
N GLY A 227 18.35 -14.62 -6.07
CA GLY A 227 18.62 -16.00 -6.49
C GLY A 227 17.55 -16.58 -7.40
N ASP A 228 17.55 -17.91 -7.52
CA ASP A 228 16.65 -18.67 -8.40
C ASP A 228 15.28 -18.98 -7.76
N ALA A 229 14.93 -18.33 -6.65
CA ALA A 229 13.63 -18.49 -6.03
C ALA A 229 12.57 -17.77 -6.85
N ASP A 230 11.71 -18.51 -7.53
CA ASP A 230 10.66 -17.97 -8.40
C ASP A 230 9.42 -17.51 -7.63
N ASP A 231 9.35 -17.65 -6.28
CA ASP A 231 8.17 -17.37 -5.49
C ASP A 231 8.50 -16.92 -4.05
N PHE A 232 7.48 -16.48 -3.33
CA PHE A 232 7.54 -16.12 -1.92
C PHE A 232 7.89 -17.30 -1.02
N ILE A 233 8.65 -17.07 0.04
CA ILE A 233 8.89 -18.07 1.09
C ILE A 233 7.83 -17.88 2.16
N ILE A 234 6.91 -18.84 2.29
CA ILE A 234 5.78 -18.79 3.23
C ILE A 234 5.69 -20.09 3.99
N GLY A 235 5.81 -20.06 5.30
CA GLY A 235 5.69 -21.24 6.16
C GLY A 235 6.70 -21.28 7.29
N GLU A 236 6.83 -22.45 7.92
CA GLU A 236 7.75 -22.66 9.03
C GLU A 236 9.17 -22.91 8.53
N SER A 237 10.09 -22.00 8.83
CA SER A 237 11.51 -22.07 8.43
C SER A 237 12.42 -22.62 9.53
N ALA A 238 12.03 -22.45 10.78
CA ALA A 238 12.64 -23.10 11.95
C ALA A 238 11.54 -23.42 12.96
N ASP A 239 11.79 -24.27 13.93
CA ASP A 239 10.78 -24.71 14.89
C ASP A 239 10.10 -23.54 15.61
N GLY A 240 8.82 -23.25 15.28
CA GLY A 240 8.06 -22.10 15.78
C GLY A 240 8.37 -20.76 15.14
N PHE A 241 9.27 -20.71 14.14
CA PHE A 241 9.58 -19.50 13.39
C PHE A 241 9.03 -19.61 11.96
N PHE A 242 8.09 -18.74 11.65
CA PHE A 242 7.37 -18.70 10.38
C PHE A 242 7.80 -17.51 9.55
N ASP A 243 8.05 -17.72 8.27
CA ASP A 243 8.41 -16.68 7.32
C ASP A 243 7.25 -16.30 6.40
N ALA A 244 7.22 -15.03 6.04
CA ALA A 244 6.54 -14.43 4.91
C ALA A 244 7.56 -13.51 4.22
N VAL A 245 8.54 -14.10 3.54
CA VAL A 245 9.74 -13.45 2.98
C VAL A 245 9.62 -13.34 1.47
N GLY A 246 10.22 -12.30 0.89
CA GLY A 246 10.22 -12.09 -0.54
C GLY A 246 8.86 -11.64 -1.09
N ILE A 247 7.99 -11.12 -0.23
CA ILE A 247 6.65 -10.70 -0.63
C ILE A 247 6.73 -9.41 -1.44
N GLU A 248 6.66 -9.55 -2.75
CA GLU A 248 6.54 -8.46 -3.71
C GLU A 248 5.19 -8.51 -4.45
N SER A 249 5.03 -8.00 -5.66
CA SER A 249 3.77 -8.11 -6.41
C SER A 249 3.51 -9.58 -6.84
N PRO A 250 2.32 -10.14 -6.56
CA PRO A 250 1.05 -9.53 -6.11
C PRO A 250 0.77 -9.63 -4.60
N GLY A 251 1.76 -9.39 -3.74
CA GLY A 251 1.69 -9.59 -2.29
C GLY A 251 0.48 -8.95 -1.59
N LEU A 252 0.09 -7.72 -1.97
CA LEU A 252 -1.04 -7.05 -1.31
C LEU A 252 -2.36 -7.84 -1.48
N SER A 253 -2.64 -8.32 -2.68
CA SER A 253 -3.85 -9.12 -2.95
C SER A 253 -3.76 -10.52 -2.37
N SER A 254 -2.56 -11.08 -2.21
CA SER A 254 -2.30 -12.39 -1.61
C SER A 254 -2.25 -12.36 -0.08
N ALA A 255 -2.00 -11.18 0.53
CA ALA A 255 -1.78 -11.04 1.98
C ALA A 255 -2.89 -11.66 2.86
N PRO A 256 -4.19 -11.54 2.55
CA PRO A 256 -5.23 -12.19 3.35
C PRO A 256 -5.12 -13.73 3.35
N ALA A 257 -4.84 -14.34 2.19
CA ALA A 257 -4.67 -15.78 2.06
C ALA A 257 -3.38 -16.26 2.76
N ILE A 258 -2.28 -15.51 2.62
CA ILE A 258 -1.02 -15.77 3.33
C ILE A 258 -1.24 -15.72 4.84
N GLY A 259 -1.91 -14.67 5.33
CA GLY A 259 -2.22 -14.52 6.75
C GLY A 259 -3.08 -15.67 7.30
N GLN A 260 -4.10 -16.08 6.55
CA GLN A 260 -4.95 -17.22 6.91
C GLN A 260 -4.14 -18.53 6.96
N TYR A 261 -3.31 -18.80 5.96
CA TYR A 261 -2.46 -19.99 5.91
C TYR A 261 -1.51 -20.05 7.12
N LEU A 262 -0.78 -18.96 7.39
CA LEU A 262 0.14 -18.90 8.53
C LEU A 262 -0.59 -19.04 9.88
N ALA A 263 -1.75 -18.42 10.01
CA ALA A 263 -2.57 -18.54 11.22
C ALA A 263 -3.02 -20.00 11.46
N GLN A 264 -3.38 -20.74 10.40
CA GLN A 264 -3.73 -22.17 10.50
C GLN A 264 -2.53 -23.01 10.91
N CYS A 265 -1.35 -22.81 10.31
CA CYS A 265 -0.13 -23.51 10.69
C CYS A 265 0.23 -23.29 12.17
N ILE A 266 0.15 -22.03 12.63
CA ILE A 266 0.45 -21.67 14.02
C ILE A 266 -0.60 -22.24 14.97
N ALA A 267 -1.87 -22.19 14.62
CA ALA A 267 -2.95 -22.76 15.46
C ALA A 267 -2.77 -24.27 15.64
N GLN A 268 -2.43 -25.00 14.57
CA GLN A 268 -2.12 -26.44 14.66
C GLN A 268 -0.90 -26.71 15.54
N LYS A 269 0.18 -25.95 15.36
CA LYS A 269 1.41 -26.11 16.14
C LYS A 269 1.20 -25.86 17.63
N LEU A 270 0.37 -24.89 17.97
CA LEU A 270 0.11 -24.50 19.36
C LEU A 270 -1.08 -25.21 20.00
N ASP A 271 -1.78 -26.07 19.27
CA ASP A 271 -3.07 -26.66 19.67
C ASP A 271 -4.04 -25.55 20.16
N ALA A 272 -4.10 -24.46 19.39
CA ALA A 272 -4.84 -23.26 19.76
C ALA A 272 -6.33 -23.43 19.44
N THR A 273 -7.17 -22.98 20.35
CA THR A 273 -8.63 -22.92 20.15
C THR A 273 -9.06 -21.56 19.64
N GLU A 274 -10.22 -21.51 18.98
CA GLU A 274 -10.80 -20.26 18.53
C GLU A 274 -11.07 -19.30 19.69
N LYS A 275 -10.74 -18.03 19.49
CA LYS A 275 -11.01 -16.97 20.45
C LYS A 275 -12.47 -16.52 20.37
N LEU A 276 -13.18 -16.60 21.49
CA LEU A 276 -14.55 -16.10 21.61
C LEU A 276 -14.64 -15.07 22.77
N PRO A 277 -15.35 -13.94 22.59
CA PRO A 277 -15.99 -13.48 21.35
C PRO A 277 -14.97 -12.96 20.33
N PHE A 278 -15.30 -13.05 19.05
CA PHE A 278 -14.54 -12.50 17.94
C PHE A 278 -15.35 -11.40 17.22
N VAL A 279 -14.73 -10.26 16.93
CA VAL A 279 -15.34 -9.15 16.20
C VAL A 279 -14.91 -9.20 14.72
N PRO A 280 -15.78 -9.67 13.80
CA PRO A 280 -15.37 -9.92 12.41
C PRO A 280 -15.22 -8.64 11.56
N THR A 281 -15.82 -7.54 11.98
CA THR A 281 -15.86 -6.29 11.22
C THR A 281 -15.45 -5.10 12.07
N ARG A 282 -14.93 -4.07 11.43
CA ARG A 282 -14.68 -2.76 12.04
C ARG A 282 -15.65 -1.70 11.50
N LYS A 283 -15.96 -0.70 12.31
CA LYS A 283 -16.68 0.50 11.86
C LYS A 283 -15.70 1.45 11.17
N ASP A 284 -16.02 1.93 9.96
CA ASP A 284 -15.19 2.89 9.25
C ASP A 284 -15.31 4.32 9.81
N ILE A 285 -14.37 5.21 9.43
CA ILE A 285 -14.49 6.65 9.66
C ILE A 285 -15.59 7.15 8.70
N PRO A 286 -16.58 7.92 9.20
CA PRO A 286 -17.56 8.52 8.30
C PRO A 286 -16.89 9.51 7.34
N HIS A 287 -16.97 9.23 6.03
CA HIS A 287 -16.46 10.13 4.99
C HIS A 287 -17.50 11.16 4.62
N LEU A 288 -17.41 12.36 5.18
CA LEU A 288 -18.41 13.42 5.03
C LEU A 288 -18.79 13.67 3.56
N ARG A 289 -17.81 13.66 2.65
CA ARG A 289 -18.02 13.93 1.21
C ARG A 289 -18.89 12.87 0.51
N GLU A 290 -18.95 11.66 1.05
CA GLU A 290 -19.67 10.52 0.45
C GLU A 290 -21.08 10.37 1.00
N LEU A 291 -21.41 11.07 2.09
CA LEU A 291 -22.71 11.01 2.73
C LEU A 291 -23.74 11.89 2.01
N PRO A 292 -25.01 11.48 1.95
CA PRO A 292 -26.13 12.35 1.58
C PRO A 292 -26.26 13.56 2.52
N LEU A 293 -26.87 14.66 2.05
CA LEU A 293 -26.96 15.92 2.79
C LEU A 293 -27.57 15.76 4.19
N GLU A 294 -28.64 15.00 4.32
CA GLU A 294 -29.31 14.74 5.61
C GLU A 294 -28.39 14.05 6.61
N GLN A 295 -27.62 13.06 6.16
CA GLN A 295 -26.66 12.36 7.00
C GLN A 295 -25.48 13.25 7.38
N ARG A 296 -25.03 14.14 6.47
CA ARG A 296 -24.01 15.15 6.81
C ARG A 296 -24.51 16.09 7.90
N GLN A 297 -25.75 16.56 7.79
CA GLN A 297 -26.35 17.43 8.80
C GLN A 297 -26.46 16.74 10.15
N ALA A 298 -26.93 15.50 10.18
CA ALA A 298 -27.02 14.71 11.41
C ALA A 298 -25.64 14.51 12.06
N LEU A 299 -24.63 14.16 11.25
CA LEU A 299 -23.26 13.96 11.72
C LEU A 299 -22.66 15.24 12.30
N VAL A 300 -22.90 16.40 11.67
CA VAL A 300 -22.43 17.71 12.17
C VAL A 300 -23.18 18.11 13.45
N GLN A 301 -24.46 17.75 13.59
CA GLN A 301 -25.22 18.00 14.82
C GLN A 301 -24.69 17.13 15.99
N GLU A 302 -24.30 15.89 15.72
CA GLU A 302 -23.74 14.97 16.68
C GLU A 302 -22.31 15.43 17.09
N ASN A 303 -21.51 15.83 16.12
CA ASN A 303 -20.12 16.28 16.33
C ASN A 303 -19.80 17.46 15.39
N ALA A 304 -19.76 18.66 15.95
CA ALA A 304 -19.51 19.91 15.22
C ALA A 304 -18.17 19.94 14.46
N ALA A 305 -17.18 19.14 14.86
CA ALA A 305 -15.89 19.03 14.17
C ALA A 305 -16.03 18.50 12.73
N TYR A 306 -17.07 17.74 12.43
CA TYR A 306 -17.38 17.33 11.05
C TYR A 306 -17.85 18.49 10.17
N GLY A 307 -18.32 19.60 10.73
CA GLY A 307 -18.69 20.82 10.00
C GLY A 307 -17.50 21.68 9.59
N ASN A 308 -16.30 21.45 10.13
CA ASN A 308 -15.11 22.23 9.85
C ASN A 308 -14.21 21.56 8.79
N ILE A 309 -14.24 22.07 7.54
CA ILE A 309 -13.44 21.52 6.44
C ILE A 309 -12.00 22.00 6.51
N ILE A 310 -11.08 21.10 6.75
CA ILE A 310 -9.62 21.32 6.86
C ILE A 310 -8.94 21.16 5.51
N CYS A 311 -9.17 20.05 4.81
CA CYS A 311 -8.63 19.82 3.48
C CYS A 311 -9.67 20.09 2.40
N ARG A 312 -9.55 21.22 1.68
CA ARG A 312 -10.53 21.62 0.64
C ARG A 312 -10.42 20.77 -0.62
N CYS A 313 -9.21 20.34 -1.02
CA CYS A 313 -9.01 19.54 -2.23
C CYS A 313 -9.68 18.17 -2.14
N GLU A 314 -9.63 17.56 -0.96
CA GLU A 314 -10.20 16.23 -0.68
C GLU A 314 -11.51 16.31 0.13
N GLN A 315 -11.94 17.52 0.54
CA GLN A 315 -13.13 17.78 1.36
C GLN A 315 -13.14 17.01 2.69
N ILE A 316 -12.01 17.02 3.39
CA ILE A 316 -11.84 16.33 4.67
C ILE A 316 -12.09 17.29 5.83
N SER A 317 -12.94 16.87 6.76
CA SER A 317 -13.31 17.58 7.95
C SER A 317 -12.32 17.38 9.11
N GLU A 318 -12.39 18.26 10.11
CA GLU A 318 -11.67 18.09 11.37
C GLU A 318 -12.11 16.80 12.10
N GLY A 319 -13.41 16.47 12.09
CA GLY A 319 -13.94 15.28 12.71
C GLY A 319 -13.30 14.00 12.15
N GLU A 320 -13.15 13.89 10.81
CA GLU A 320 -12.46 12.75 10.18
C GLU A 320 -10.99 12.65 10.62
N ILE A 321 -10.30 13.80 10.78
CA ILE A 321 -8.90 13.82 11.21
C ILE A 321 -8.78 13.39 12.68
N VAL A 322 -9.66 13.88 13.54
CA VAL A 322 -9.70 13.50 14.97
C VAL A 322 -9.97 12.00 15.12
N ASP A 323 -10.95 11.48 14.39
CA ASP A 323 -11.23 10.03 14.38
C ASP A 323 -10.02 9.22 13.95
N ALA A 324 -9.31 9.65 12.90
CA ALA A 324 -8.09 8.98 12.44
C ALA A 324 -6.98 8.95 13.48
N ILE A 325 -6.90 9.96 14.36
CA ILE A 325 -5.91 10.06 15.44
C ILE A 325 -6.26 9.13 16.59
N HIS A 326 -7.56 9.04 16.96
CA HIS A 326 -8.01 8.30 18.13
C HIS A 326 -8.29 6.82 17.88
N ARG A 327 -8.26 6.35 16.65
CA ARG A 327 -8.38 4.93 16.34
C ARG A 327 -7.17 4.13 16.85
N LEU A 328 -7.33 2.82 16.88
CA LEU A 328 -6.27 1.91 17.28
C LEU A 328 -5.97 0.91 16.14
N PRO A 329 -4.77 0.97 15.54
CA PRO A 329 -3.69 1.94 15.74
C PRO A 329 -4.00 3.30 15.11
N GLY A 330 -3.82 4.40 15.87
CA GLY A 330 -4.14 5.76 15.43
C GLY A 330 -3.04 6.45 14.61
N ALA A 331 -3.41 7.54 13.94
CA ALA A 331 -2.44 8.40 13.26
C ALA A 331 -1.56 9.15 14.27
N ARG A 332 -0.25 9.20 14.04
CA ARG A 332 0.75 9.90 14.89
C ARG A 332 1.61 10.89 14.09
N SER A 333 1.38 11.00 12.78
CA SER A 333 2.14 11.85 11.86
C SER A 333 1.22 12.41 10.78
N LEU A 334 1.70 13.39 9.99
CA LEU A 334 0.92 13.94 8.89
C LEU A 334 0.56 12.85 7.86
N ASP A 335 1.52 12.01 7.49
CA ASP A 335 1.27 10.91 6.56
C ASP A 335 0.39 9.82 7.19
N GLY A 336 0.40 9.67 8.51
CA GLY A 336 -0.54 8.81 9.24
C GLY A 336 -1.99 9.26 9.05
N VAL A 337 -2.27 10.57 9.17
CA VAL A 337 -3.58 11.18 8.85
C VAL A 337 -3.89 11.08 7.36
N LYS A 338 -2.94 11.47 6.51
CA LYS A 338 -3.06 11.43 5.05
C LYS A 338 -3.47 10.06 4.53
N ARG A 339 -2.87 8.97 5.03
CA ARG A 339 -3.15 7.61 4.59
C ARG A 339 -4.50 7.08 5.09
N ARG A 340 -5.07 7.64 6.16
CA ARG A 340 -6.38 7.25 6.70
C ARG A 340 -7.54 8.00 6.06
N VAL A 341 -7.42 9.33 6.01
CA VAL A 341 -8.53 10.20 5.59
C VAL A 341 -8.20 11.09 4.39
N ARG A 342 -7.04 10.92 3.75
CA ARG A 342 -6.61 11.63 2.53
C ARG A 342 -6.33 13.13 2.70
N ALA A 343 -6.33 13.69 3.89
CA ALA A 343 -5.92 15.08 4.08
C ALA A 343 -4.46 15.28 3.60
N GLY A 344 -4.26 16.12 2.58
CA GLY A 344 -2.95 16.33 1.93
C GLY A 344 -2.69 15.50 0.68
N MET A 345 -3.65 14.67 0.21
CA MET A 345 -3.51 13.88 -1.04
C MET A 345 -4.02 14.57 -2.31
N GLY A 346 -4.68 15.72 -2.19
CA GLY A 346 -5.19 16.45 -3.33
C GLY A 346 -4.09 17.23 -4.06
N ARG A 347 -4.49 17.97 -5.12
CA ARG A 347 -3.56 18.66 -6.03
C ARG A 347 -2.53 19.58 -5.37
N CYS A 348 -2.82 20.16 -4.20
CA CYS A 348 -1.87 21.02 -3.49
C CYS A 348 -0.88 20.25 -2.59
N GLN A 349 -1.02 18.92 -2.48
CA GLN A 349 -0.14 18.02 -1.71
C GLN A 349 0.15 18.53 -0.28
N GLY A 350 -0.90 19.00 0.42
CA GLY A 350 -0.78 19.49 1.79
C GLY A 350 -0.42 20.97 1.93
N GLY A 351 -0.14 21.69 0.83
CA GLY A 351 0.32 23.08 0.87
C GLY A 351 -0.57 24.04 1.68
N PHE A 352 -1.88 23.75 1.79
CA PHE A 352 -2.80 24.58 2.58
C PHE A 352 -3.28 23.91 3.87
N CYS A 353 -3.45 22.58 3.87
CA CYS A 353 -4.04 21.90 5.03
C CYS A 353 -2.99 21.41 6.05
N ALA A 354 -1.71 21.22 5.67
CA ALA A 354 -0.70 20.68 6.57
C ALA A 354 -0.56 21.45 7.90
N PRO A 355 -0.51 22.79 7.94
CA PRO A 355 -0.44 23.52 9.21
C PRO A 355 -1.64 23.23 10.13
N ARG A 356 -2.85 23.16 9.56
CA ARG A 356 -4.06 22.88 10.34
C ARG A 356 -4.08 21.43 10.83
N VAL A 357 -3.61 20.48 10.01
CA VAL A 357 -3.47 19.08 10.44
C VAL A 357 -2.44 18.96 11.57
N MET A 358 -1.34 19.73 11.53
CA MET A 358 -0.35 19.78 12.60
C MET A 358 -0.94 20.35 13.90
N GLU A 359 -1.74 21.41 13.83
CA GLU A 359 -2.43 21.98 15.01
C GLU A 359 -3.35 20.93 15.65
N ILE A 360 -4.13 20.19 14.84
CA ILE A 360 -5.03 19.15 15.33
C ILE A 360 -4.22 18.00 15.93
N LEU A 361 -3.18 17.50 15.24
CA LEU A 361 -2.31 16.44 15.76
C LEU A 361 -1.66 16.85 17.10
N SER A 362 -1.12 18.06 17.19
CA SER A 362 -0.51 18.59 18.40
C SER A 362 -1.51 18.63 19.56
N ARG A 363 -2.71 19.14 19.32
CA ARG A 363 -3.80 19.21 20.30
C ARG A 363 -4.22 17.83 20.78
N GLU A 364 -4.52 16.91 19.84
CA GLU A 364 -5.07 15.60 20.16
C GLU A 364 -4.04 14.65 20.81
N LEU A 365 -2.77 14.81 20.48
CA LEU A 365 -1.69 13.98 21.02
C LEU A 365 -1.02 14.60 22.25
N GLY A 366 -1.25 15.92 22.53
CA GLY A 366 -0.63 16.62 23.63
C GLY A 366 0.88 16.80 23.47
N ILE A 367 1.39 16.92 22.24
CA ILE A 367 2.81 17.11 21.93
C ILE A 367 3.04 18.42 21.18
N ALA A 368 4.25 18.98 21.29
CA ALA A 368 4.59 20.20 20.58
C ALA A 368 4.60 20.00 19.06
N GLN A 369 4.25 21.05 18.29
CA GLN A 369 4.28 20.95 16.83
C GLN A 369 5.69 20.67 16.28
N THR A 370 6.75 21.05 16.97
CA THR A 370 8.15 20.77 16.65
C THR A 370 8.53 19.30 16.81
N GLU A 371 7.73 18.53 17.56
CA GLU A 371 7.93 17.08 17.75
C GLU A 371 7.17 16.25 16.71
N LEU A 372 6.21 16.88 16.01
CA LEU A 372 5.46 16.21 14.96
C LEU A 372 6.34 15.88 13.76
N THR A 373 6.13 14.68 13.22
CA THR A 373 6.84 14.20 12.04
C THR A 373 5.95 14.16 10.82
N LYS A 374 6.56 14.20 9.64
CA LYS A 374 5.84 13.96 8.40
C LYS A 374 5.43 12.49 8.29
N SER A 375 6.34 11.55 8.57
CA SER A 375 6.13 10.11 8.34
C SER A 375 6.77 9.20 9.41
N GLY A 376 7.07 9.71 10.61
CA GLY A 376 7.82 9.01 11.66
C GLY A 376 9.32 9.28 11.59
N GLY A 377 10.10 8.66 12.49
CA GLY A 377 11.55 8.86 12.60
C GLY A 377 11.92 10.34 12.73
N ASP A 378 12.98 10.75 12.03
CA ASP A 378 13.51 12.13 12.05
C ASP A 378 12.87 13.07 11.02
N SER A 379 11.71 12.70 10.44
CA SER A 379 11.04 13.49 9.40
C SER A 379 10.28 14.72 9.93
N ARG A 380 10.89 15.49 10.82
CA ARG A 380 10.31 16.71 11.40
C ARG A 380 10.16 17.80 10.34
N LEU A 381 9.03 18.50 10.37
CA LEU A 381 8.76 19.65 9.47
C LEU A 381 9.18 20.98 10.08
N LEU A 382 9.12 21.09 11.40
CA LEU A 382 9.53 22.27 12.14
C LEU A 382 10.77 21.95 12.94
N VAL A 383 11.81 22.78 12.77
CA VAL A 383 13.09 22.63 13.45
C VAL A 383 13.23 23.54 14.68
N GLY A 384 12.29 24.47 14.90
CA GLY A 384 12.26 25.39 16.01
C GLY A 384 11.28 26.55 15.80
N TYR A 385 11.23 27.47 16.72
CA TYR A 385 10.44 28.68 16.66
C TYR A 385 11.24 29.83 16.02
N THR A 386 10.56 30.69 15.24
CA THR A 386 11.21 31.86 14.61
C THR A 386 11.63 32.92 15.61
N LYS A 387 10.99 32.96 16.77
CA LYS A 387 11.35 33.81 17.91
C LYS A 387 11.48 32.92 19.14
N GLU A 388 12.63 32.92 19.77
CA GLU A 388 12.79 32.35 21.10
C GLU A 388 11.93 33.16 22.07
N VAL A 389 10.95 32.49 22.67
CA VAL A 389 10.26 33.09 23.82
C VAL A 389 11.25 33.01 24.97
N GLN A 390 11.94 34.11 25.27
CA GLN A 390 12.67 34.18 26.52
C GLN A 390 11.63 34.12 27.65
N GLU A 391 11.65 33.02 28.41
CA GLU A 391 10.91 32.88 29.65
C GLU A 391 11.46 33.84 30.71
#